data_68da62015b698299053e15b99faec901
#
_entry.id   68da62015b698299053e15b99faec901
#
_cell.length_a   1.000
_cell.length_b   1.000
_cell.length_c   1.000
_cell.angle_alpha   90.00
_cell.angle_beta   90.00
_cell.angle_gamma   90.00
#
_symmetry.space_group_name_H-M   'P 1'
#
loop_
_entity.id
_entity.type
_entity.pdbx_description
1 polymer ?
#
loop_
_entity_poly.entity_id
_entity_poly.type
_entity_poly.pdbx_seq_one_letter_code
_entity_poly.pdbx_strand_id
1 'polypeptide(L)'
;MSGAYHSPYRTRPLDWALDSVACLCERPISTPQTSFSLVSQSRGWLPDEIGGILWFGLHDTYFTCYTPIYASSTRVAECFAVGNGDFNTYSPTAAFWIFNRLAQQAYAKYAYYAPEIRARQAELERDYLRVYVKAGDERALKLSKSSPKRAVACLTDCSIFLREQIAPEWKDHNAIA
;
A
#
# COMPACT_ATOMS: atom_id res chain seq x y z
N MET A 1 23.66 -13.34 5.41
CA MET A 1 23.46 -14.60 4.66
C MET A 1 22.02 -14.57 4.17
N SER A 2 21.81 -14.60 2.88
CA SER A 2 20.49 -14.83 2.31
C SER A 2 20.11 -16.29 2.50
N GLY A 3 18.89 -16.55 2.98
CA GLY A 3 18.36 -17.91 3.09
C GLY A 3 18.17 -18.57 1.72
N ALA A 4 17.60 -19.78 1.71
CA ALA A 4 17.16 -20.41 0.47
C ALA A 4 16.31 -19.42 -0.33
N TYR A 5 16.48 -19.41 -1.64
CA TYR A 5 15.81 -18.46 -2.54
C TYR A 5 16.16 -16.97 -2.33
N HIS A 6 17.33 -16.69 -1.74
CA HIS A 6 17.87 -15.33 -1.57
C HIS A 6 16.97 -14.34 -0.80
N SER A 7 16.08 -14.84 0.07
CA SER A 7 15.23 -13.99 0.90
C SER A 7 16.08 -13.12 1.84
N PRO A 8 15.92 -11.80 1.86
CA PRO A 8 16.61 -10.91 2.78
C PRO A 8 16.00 -10.95 4.18
N TYR A 9 14.79 -11.50 4.33
CA TYR A 9 14.07 -11.53 5.59
C TYR A 9 14.63 -12.60 6.51
N ARG A 10 14.76 -12.27 7.79
CA ARG A 10 15.15 -13.17 8.85
C ARG A 10 13.94 -13.54 9.68
N THR A 11 13.82 -14.83 10.00
CA THR A 11 12.72 -15.35 10.82
C THR A 11 12.81 -14.82 12.25
N ARG A 12 14.01 -14.51 12.72
CA ARG A 12 14.27 -13.91 14.04
C ARG A 12 15.25 -12.76 13.90
N PRO A 13 15.09 -11.73 14.72
CA PRO A 13 16.10 -10.70 14.89
C PRO A 13 17.44 -11.33 15.32
N LEU A 14 18.56 -10.75 14.90
CA LEU A 14 19.86 -11.14 15.41
C LEU A 14 20.11 -10.42 16.71
N ASP A 15 20.26 -11.21 17.76
CA ASP A 15 20.77 -10.75 19.03
C ASP A 15 22.19 -11.29 19.19
N TRP A 16 23.11 -10.47 19.65
CA TRP A 16 24.45 -10.88 19.99
C TRP A 16 24.92 -10.15 21.25
N ALA A 17 25.94 -10.69 21.90
CA ALA A 17 26.59 -10.02 23.00
C ALA A 17 28.04 -9.71 22.63
N LEU A 18 28.49 -8.51 22.94
CA LEU A 18 29.87 -8.08 22.84
C LEU A 18 30.30 -7.59 24.22
N ASP A 19 31.38 -8.17 24.78
CA ASP A 19 31.91 -7.81 26.11
C ASP A 19 30.83 -7.74 27.21
N SER A 20 29.96 -8.75 27.24
CA SER A 20 28.82 -8.84 28.18
C SER A 20 27.73 -7.78 27.99
N VAL A 21 27.78 -6.98 26.95
CA VAL A 21 26.74 -6.04 26.58
C VAL A 21 25.82 -6.73 25.55
N ALA A 22 24.52 -6.82 25.87
CA ALA A 22 23.52 -7.28 24.93
C ALA A 22 23.34 -6.24 23.83
N CYS A 23 23.64 -6.64 22.59
CA CYS A 23 23.45 -5.80 21.42
C CYS A 23 22.10 -6.10 20.77
N LEU A 24 21.39 -5.03 20.38
CA LEU A 24 20.05 -5.13 19.84
C LEU A 24 20.01 -5.71 18.44
N CYS A 25 18.99 -6.45 18.25
CA CYS A 25 18.34 -6.93 17.08
C CYS A 25 18.33 -5.92 15.91
N GLU A 26 19.07 -6.25 14.88
CA GLU A 26 19.00 -5.54 13.60
C GLU A 26 17.71 -5.92 12.87
N ARG A 27 16.89 -4.93 12.54
CA ARG A 27 15.68 -5.12 11.73
C ARG A 27 15.76 -4.31 10.45
N PRO A 28 15.36 -4.86 9.30
CA PRO A 28 15.17 -4.06 8.09
C PRO A 28 14.00 -3.10 8.27
N ILE A 29 13.98 -2.00 7.50
CA ILE A 29 12.87 -1.03 7.48
C ILE A 29 11.58 -1.72 7.04
N SER A 30 11.66 -2.57 6.00
CA SER A 30 10.56 -3.41 5.55
C SER A 30 10.59 -4.75 6.27
N THR A 31 9.52 -5.12 6.94
CA THR A 31 9.43 -6.38 7.68
C THR A 31 8.07 -7.04 7.50
N PRO A 32 8.00 -8.39 7.63
CA PRO A 32 6.73 -9.11 7.61
C PRO A 32 5.75 -8.73 8.72
N GLN A 33 6.23 -8.07 9.78
CA GLN A 33 5.41 -7.62 10.91
C GLN A 33 4.76 -6.25 10.68
N THR A 34 5.07 -5.57 9.58
CA THR A 34 4.47 -4.27 9.25
C THR A 34 2.97 -4.46 8.99
N SER A 35 2.13 -3.72 9.69
CA SER A 35 0.68 -3.76 9.48
C SER A 35 0.25 -2.83 8.35
N PHE A 36 0.78 -1.62 8.35
CA PHE A 36 0.54 -0.61 7.34
C PHE A 36 1.69 0.38 7.27
N SER A 37 1.75 1.11 6.19
CA SER A 37 2.68 2.22 6.00
C SER A 37 2.01 3.34 5.23
N LEU A 38 2.50 4.55 5.42
CA LEU A 38 1.94 5.71 4.74
C LEU A 38 3.02 6.73 4.39
N VAL A 39 2.79 7.43 3.28
CA VAL A 39 3.56 8.62 2.89
C VAL A 39 2.57 9.76 2.66
N SER A 40 2.71 10.84 3.40
CA SER A 40 1.89 12.04 3.23
C SER A 40 2.52 12.98 2.20
N GLN A 41 1.70 13.48 1.29
CA GLN A 41 2.10 14.46 0.29
C GLN A 41 1.24 15.71 0.45
N SER A 42 1.86 16.82 0.82
CA SER A 42 1.22 18.13 0.93
C SER A 42 1.63 19.00 -0.23
N ARG A 43 0.64 19.50 -0.99
CA ARG A 43 0.82 20.33 -2.19
C ARG A 43 0.18 21.71 -1.97
N GLY A 44 0.88 22.57 -1.22
CA GLY A 44 0.38 23.89 -0.80
C GLY A 44 0.06 24.89 -1.92
N TRP A 45 0.32 24.52 -3.17
CA TRP A 45 -0.06 25.31 -4.36
C TRP A 45 -1.43 24.93 -4.93
N LEU A 46 -2.10 23.95 -4.36
CA LEU A 46 -3.46 23.52 -4.71
C LEU A 46 -4.45 23.92 -3.62
N PRO A 47 -5.74 24.03 -3.95
CA PRO A 47 -6.79 24.20 -2.94
C PRO A 47 -6.75 23.11 -1.87
N ASP A 48 -7.16 23.42 -0.64
CA ASP A 48 -7.07 22.55 0.52
C ASP A 48 -7.74 21.18 0.30
N GLU A 49 -8.88 21.18 -0.40
CA GLU A 49 -9.59 19.94 -0.71
C GLU A 49 -8.85 19.02 -1.69
N ILE A 50 -7.85 19.53 -2.43
CA ILE A 50 -7.10 18.80 -3.45
C ILE A 50 -5.64 18.56 -3.01
N GLY A 51 -5.10 19.48 -2.21
CA GLY A 51 -3.67 19.58 -1.92
C GLY A 51 -3.07 18.39 -1.17
N GLY A 52 -3.85 17.71 -0.34
CA GLY A 52 -3.39 16.60 0.48
C GLY A 52 -3.63 15.24 -0.15
N ILE A 53 -2.58 14.41 -0.24
CA ILE A 53 -2.68 12.99 -0.61
C ILE A 53 -1.99 12.15 0.45
N LEU A 54 -2.64 11.08 0.87
CA LEU A 54 -2.07 10.00 1.67
C LEU A 54 -1.84 8.80 0.77
N TRP A 55 -0.57 8.46 0.54
CA TRP A 55 -0.17 7.23 -0.10
C TRP A 55 -0.15 6.13 0.95
N PHE A 56 -1.07 5.20 0.86
CA PHE A 56 -1.31 4.21 1.89
C PHE A 56 -1.04 2.80 1.39
N GLY A 57 -0.22 2.05 2.12
CA GLY A 57 0.10 0.66 1.86
C GLY A 57 -0.20 -0.22 3.06
N LEU A 58 -0.58 -1.46 2.81
CA LEU A 58 -0.85 -2.46 3.83
C LEU A 58 0.18 -3.57 3.80
N HIS A 59 0.40 -4.18 4.95
CA HIS A 59 1.37 -5.24 5.16
C HIS A 59 2.81 -4.76 4.88
N ASP A 60 3.71 -5.64 4.47
CA ASP A 60 5.11 -5.37 4.18
C ASP A 60 5.29 -4.26 3.15
N THR A 61 6.05 -3.24 3.49
CA THR A 61 6.31 -2.08 2.64
C THR A 61 7.01 -2.42 1.32
N TYR A 62 7.70 -3.55 1.24
CA TYR A 62 8.39 -3.97 0.04
C TYR A 62 7.45 -4.57 -1.00
N PHE A 63 6.35 -5.21 -0.57
CA PHE A 63 5.38 -5.88 -1.44
C PHE A 63 4.03 -5.17 -1.52
N THR A 64 3.84 -4.09 -0.77
CA THR A 64 2.62 -3.29 -0.87
C THR A 64 2.63 -2.41 -2.10
N CYS A 65 1.45 -2.11 -2.63
CA CYS A 65 1.28 -1.05 -3.63
C CYS A 65 0.67 0.17 -2.96
N TYR A 66 1.40 1.28 -2.97
CA TYR A 66 0.93 2.52 -2.39
C TYR A 66 -0.17 3.15 -3.24
N THR A 67 -1.35 3.27 -2.65
CA THR A 67 -2.50 3.89 -3.30
C THR A 67 -2.75 5.29 -2.81
N PRO A 68 -3.06 6.23 -3.71
CA PRO A 68 -3.37 7.60 -3.31
C PRO A 68 -4.79 7.70 -2.74
N ILE A 69 -4.89 8.30 -1.55
CA ILE A 69 -6.15 8.73 -0.94
C ILE A 69 -6.08 10.23 -0.78
N TYR A 70 -7.01 10.95 -1.34
CA TYR A 70 -7.10 12.37 -1.06
C TYR A 70 -7.51 12.60 0.41
N ALA A 71 -6.83 13.52 1.09
CA ALA A 71 -7.07 13.80 2.50
C ALA A 71 -8.50 14.30 2.78
N SER A 72 -9.13 14.89 1.76
CA SER A 72 -10.52 15.35 1.80
C SER A 72 -11.56 14.25 1.60
N SER A 73 -11.15 13.00 1.32
CA SER A 73 -12.09 11.91 1.07
C SER A 73 -13.00 11.64 2.27
N THR A 74 -14.30 11.51 2.01
CA THR A 74 -15.34 11.33 3.03
C THR A 74 -15.78 9.89 3.19
N ARG A 75 -15.33 8.99 2.33
CA ARG A 75 -15.61 7.55 2.36
C ARG A 75 -14.34 6.77 2.03
N VAL A 76 -14.30 5.51 2.44
CA VAL A 76 -13.23 4.56 2.12
C VAL A 76 -13.77 3.45 1.23
N ALA A 77 -12.89 2.78 0.48
CA ALA A 77 -13.25 1.59 -0.27
C ALA A 77 -13.63 0.44 0.68
N GLU A 78 -14.51 -0.43 0.25
CA GLU A 78 -15.06 -1.53 1.07
C GLU A 78 -13.95 -2.47 1.60
N CYS A 79 -12.93 -2.73 0.80
CA CYS A 79 -11.79 -3.56 1.20
C CYS A 79 -10.97 -2.97 2.37
N PHE A 80 -11.18 -1.73 2.75
CA PHE A 80 -10.60 -1.05 3.92
C PHE A 80 -11.64 -0.71 4.99
N ALA A 81 -12.90 -1.09 4.79
CA ALA A 81 -13.97 -0.78 5.74
C ALA A 81 -13.80 -1.56 7.05
N VAL A 82 -14.12 -0.89 8.15
CA VAL A 82 -14.23 -1.55 9.46
C VAL A 82 -15.32 -2.62 9.38
N GLY A 83 -15.01 -3.82 9.88
CA GLY A 83 -15.91 -4.98 9.82
C GLY A 83 -15.65 -5.94 8.66
N ASN A 84 -14.81 -5.56 7.69
CA ASN A 84 -14.35 -6.46 6.64
C ASN A 84 -13.08 -7.21 7.07
N GLY A 85 -13.22 -8.12 8.04
CA GLY A 85 -12.11 -8.84 8.65
C GLY A 85 -11.28 -8.00 9.63
N ASP A 86 -10.43 -8.69 10.36
CA ASP A 86 -9.44 -8.09 11.27
C ASP A 86 -8.20 -9.02 11.36
N PHE A 87 -7.26 -8.76 12.27
CA PHE A 87 -6.05 -9.59 12.42
C PHE A 87 -6.33 -11.05 12.81
N ASN A 88 -7.47 -11.34 13.43
CA ASN A 88 -7.89 -12.66 13.86
C ASN A 88 -8.96 -13.26 12.97
N THR A 89 -9.62 -12.45 12.16
CA THR A 89 -10.77 -12.84 11.32
C THR A 89 -10.41 -12.64 9.85
N TYR A 90 -10.15 -13.76 9.17
CA TYR A 90 -9.84 -13.74 7.74
C TYR A 90 -11.01 -13.24 6.90
N SER A 91 -10.72 -12.36 5.94
CA SER A 91 -11.64 -11.97 4.89
C SER A 91 -10.95 -11.99 3.52
N PRO A 92 -11.50 -12.67 2.52
CA PRO A 92 -10.90 -12.74 1.18
C PRO A 92 -11.03 -11.44 0.38
N THR A 93 -11.82 -10.47 0.88
CA THR A 93 -12.03 -9.15 0.28
C THR A 93 -11.32 -8.03 1.03
N ALA A 94 -10.85 -8.28 2.25
CA ALA A 94 -10.08 -7.31 3.00
C ALA A 94 -8.69 -7.10 2.40
N ALA A 95 -8.34 -5.86 2.13
CA ALA A 95 -7.07 -5.52 1.51
C ALA A 95 -5.86 -6.03 2.31
N PHE A 96 -5.91 -5.97 3.65
CA PHE A 96 -4.84 -6.51 4.49
C PHE A 96 -4.55 -7.99 4.17
N TRP A 97 -5.58 -8.83 4.09
CA TRP A 97 -5.42 -10.26 3.83
C TRP A 97 -4.96 -10.55 2.41
N ILE A 98 -5.35 -9.72 1.43
CA ILE A 98 -4.91 -9.84 0.04
C ILE A 98 -3.40 -9.58 -0.04
N PHE A 99 -2.91 -8.49 0.55
CA PHE A 99 -1.48 -8.16 0.57
C PHE A 99 -0.67 -9.15 1.42
N ASN A 100 -1.22 -9.59 2.55
CA ASN A 100 -0.58 -10.58 3.42
C ASN A 100 -0.33 -11.90 2.67
N ARG A 101 -1.32 -12.42 1.97
CA ARG A 101 -1.17 -13.67 1.20
C ARG A 101 -0.08 -13.57 0.14
N LEU A 102 -0.08 -12.51 -0.63
CA LEU A 102 0.94 -12.27 -1.64
C LEU A 102 2.34 -12.21 -1.05
N ALA A 103 2.51 -11.47 0.04
CA ALA A 103 3.79 -11.35 0.72
C ALA A 103 4.26 -12.71 1.28
N GLN A 104 3.37 -13.49 1.89
CA GLN A 104 3.69 -14.83 2.41
C GLN A 104 4.17 -15.78 1.30
N GLN A 105 3.54 -15.74 0.12
CA GLN A 105 4.01 -16.50 -1.04
C GLN A 105 5.39 -16.03 -1.51
N ALA A 106 5.59 -14.72 -1.56
CA ALA A 106 6.88 -14.13 -1.94
C ALA A 106 8.00 -14.55 -0.97
N TYR A 107 7.74 -14.62 0.33
CA TYR A 107 8.76 -15.07 1.30
C TYR A 107 9.19 -16.52 1.09
N ALA A 108 8.26 -17.38 0.68
CA ALA A 108 8.55 -18.79 0.46
C ALA A 108 9.52 -19.04 -0.71
N LYS A 109 9.42 -18.23 -1.78
CA LYS A 109 10.28 -18.34 -2.98
C LYS A 109 10.69 -16.95 -3.48
N TYR A 110 11.39 -16.21 -2.65
CA TYR A 110 11.69 -14.80 -2.85
C TYR A 110 12.31 -14.47 -4.21
N ALA A 111 13.33 -15.23 -4.62
CA ALA A 111 14.05 -14.98 -5.87
C ALA A 111 13.16 -15.07 -7.13
N TYR A 112 12.04 -15.80 -7.04
CA TYR A 112 11.11 -15.97 -8.16
C TYR A 112 10.00 -14.92 -8.14
N TYR A 113 9.35 -14.71 -6.99
CA TYR A 113 8.17 -13.85 -6.92
C TYR A 113 8.48 -12.36 -6.71
N ALA A 114 9.54 -12.04 -5.97
CA ALA A 114 9.81 -10.64 -5.65
C ALA A 114 10.07 -9.77 -6.89
N PRO A 115 10.84 -10.19 -7.91
CA PRO A 115 11.03 -9.38 -9.10
C PRO A 115 9.72 -9.10 -9.86
N GLU A 116 8.84 -10.08 -9.99
CA GLU A 116 7.56 -9.96 -10.67
C GLU A 116 6.61 -9.01 -9.93
N ILE A 117 6.43 -9.23 -8.63
CA ILE A 117 5.61 -8.35 -7.79
C ILE A 117 6.12 -6.91 -7.84
N ARG A 118 7.43 -6.72 -7.74
CA ARG A 118 8.06 -5.40 -7.79
C ARG A 118 7.89 -4.70 -9.14
N ALA A 119 7.96 -5.44 -10.23
CA ALA A 119 7.74 -4.89 -11.57
C ALA A 119 6.30 -4.38 -11.70
N ARG A 120 5.31 -5.19 -11.27
CA ARG A 120 3.91 -4.80 -11.32
C ARG A 120 3.57 -3.65 -10.38
N GLN A 121 4.13 -3.65 -9.17
CA GLN A 121 4.00 -2.54 -8.23
C GLN A 121 4.51 -1.23 -8.83
N ALA A 122 5.71 -1.24 -9.42
CA ALA A 122 6.30 -0.06 -10.02
C ALA A 122 5.49 0.48 -11.20
N GLU A 123 4.86 -0.39 -11.98
CA GLU A 123 3.96 -0.02 -13.07
C GLU A 123 2.70 0.69 -12.53
N LEU A 124 2.01 0.07 -11.57
CA LEU A 124 0.80 0.63 -10.98
C LEU A 124 1.05 1.96 -10.26
N GLU A 125 2.09 2.05 -9.45
CA GLU A 125 2.42 3.28 -8.72
C GLU A 125 2.80 4.41 -9.69
N ARG A 126 3.50 4.09 -10.78
CA ARG A 126 3.78 5.06 -11.84
C ARG A 126 2.50 5.57 -12.50
N ASP A 127 1.56 4.68 -12.79
CA ASP A 127 0.31 5.04 -13.43
C ASP A 127 -0.60 5.83 -12.47
N TYR A 128 -0.63 5.47 -11.18
CA TYR A 128 -1.35 6.26 -10.18
C TYR A 128 -0.83 7.69 -10.12
N LEU A 129 0.49 7.87 -10.10
CA LEU A 129 1.06 9.21 -10.03
C LEU A 129 0.87 10.01 -11.31
N ARG A 130 1.14 9.39 -12.47
CA ARG A 130 1.20 10.11 -13.76
C ARG A 130 -0.16 10.30 -14.42
N VAL A 131 -1.06 9.37 -14.25
CA VAL A 131 -2.34 9.35 -14.96
C VAL A 131 -3.48 9.71 -14.03
N TYR A 132 -3.68 8.92 -12.99
CA TYR A 132 -4.88 9.02 -12.16
C TYR A 132 -4.88 10.23 -11.23
N VAL A 133 -3.79 10.50 -10.53
CA VAL A 133 -3.69 11.69 -9.66
C VAL A 133 -3.79 12.96 -10.49
N LYS A 134 -3.09 13.02 -11.63
CA LYS A 134 -3.16 14.17 -12.53
C LYS A 134 -4.58 14.41 -13.05
N ALA A 135 -5.24 13.38 -13.55
CA ALA A 135 -6.60 13.48 -14.05
C ALA A 135 -7.61 13.85 -12.94
N GLY A 136 -7.44 13.29 -11.74
CA GLY A 136 -8.22 13.60 -10.56
C GLY A 136 -8.08 15.07 -10.15
N ASP A 137 -6.85 15.57 -10.07
CA ASP A 137 -6.55 16.97 -9.77
C ASP A 137 -7.17 17.93 -10.79
N GLU A 138 -6.98 17.67 -12.09
CA GLU A 138 -7.52 18.51 -13.16
C GLU A 138 -9.06 18.58 -13.11
N ARG A 139 -9.72 17.45 -12.85
CA ARG A 139 -11.16 17.39 -12.73
C ARG A 139 -11.66 18.10 -11.47
N ALA A 140 -11.01 17.85 -10.35
CA ALA A 140 -11.36 18.48 -9.09
C ALA A 140 -11.15 20.00 -9.12
N LEU A 141 -10.07 20.49 -9.74
CA LEU A 141 -9.82 21.93 -9.92
C LEU A 141 -10.93 22.63 -10.72
N LYS A 142 -11.47 21.96 -11.75
CA LYS A 142 -12.61 22.52 -12.51
C LYS A 142 -13.87 22.58 -11.64
N LEU A 143 -14.12 21.55 -10.83
CA LEU A 143 -15.28 21.46 -9.95
C LEU A 143 -15.19 22.41 -8.76
N SER A 144 -14.02 22.57 -8.17
CA SER A 144 -13.78 23.42 -6.99
C SER A 144 -14.14 24.86 -7.24
N LYS A 145 -13.93 25.38 -8.47
CA LYS A 145 -14.33 26.74 -8.87
C LYS A 145 -15.82 27.01 -8.70
N SER A 146 -16.67 26.01 -8.86
CA SER A 146 -18.12 26.13 -8.75
C SER A 146 -18.67 25.58 -7.43
N SER A 147 -18.06 24.52 -6.90
CA SER A 147 -18.48 23.86 -5.67
C SER A 147 -17.36 22.99 -5.09
N PRO A 148 -16.71 23.41 -4.00
CA PRO A 148 -15.74 22.58 -3.29
C PRO A 148 -16.30 21.23 -2.87
N LYS A 149 -17.58 21.16 -2.48
CA LYS A 149 -18.23 19.88 -2.13
C LYS A 149 -18.26 18.89 -3.28
N ARG A 150 -18.44 19.34 -4.51
CA ARG A 150 -18.41 18.47 -5.71
C ARG A 150 -16.99 18.01 -6.03
N ALA A 151 -15.99 18.85 -5.78
CA ALA A 151 -14.59 18.46 -5.90
C ALA A 151 -14.25 17.34 -4.91
N VAL A 152 -14.62 17.49 -3.64
CA VAL A 152 -14.44 16.46 -2.60
C VAL A 152 -15.12 15.14 -2.98
N ALA A 153 -16.36 15.19 -3.44
CA ALA A 153 -17.08 13.97 -3.88
C ALA A 153 -16.33 13.27 -5.03
N CYS A 154 -15.89 14.03 -6.03
CA CYS A 154 -15.10 13.49 -7.15
C CYS A 154 -13.80 12.85 -6.69
N LEU A 155 -13.05 13.47 -5.78
CA LEU A 155 -11.79 12.93 -5.24
C LEU A 155 -12.01 11.70 -4.36
N THR A 156 -13.12 11.68 -3.62
CA THR A 156 -13.54 10.49 -2.86
C THR A 156 -13.78 9.31 -3.80
N ASP A 157 -14.54 9.51 -4.86
CA ASP A 157 -14.83 8.46 -5.84
C ASP A 157 -13.57 8.01 -6.58
N CYS A 158 -12.66 8.90 -6.92
CA CYS A 158 -11.35 8.56 -7.48
C CYS A 158 -10.53 7.68 -6.52
N SER A 159 -10.47 8.04 -5.23
CA SER A 159 -9.73 7.28 -4.21
C SER A 159 -10.31 5.87 -4.02
N ILE A 160 -11.63 5.73 -4.06
CA ILE A 160 -12.31 4.43 -3.96
C ILE A 160 -12.02 3.58 -5.21
N PHE A 161 -12.22 4.16 -6.40
CA PHE A 161 -12.00 3.45 -7.67
C PHE A 161 -10.60 2.85 -7.77
N LEU A 162 -9.56 3.63 -7.47
CA LEU A 162 -8.18 3.16 -7.55
C LEU A 162 -7.91 1.97 -6.62
N ARG A 163 -8.51 1.95 -5.44
CA ARG A 163 -8.35 0.86 -4.47
C ARG A 163 -9.11 -0.40 -4.86
N GLU A 164 -10.26 -0.25 -5.46
CA GLU A 164 -11.04 -1.37 -5.96
C GLU A 164 -10.36 -2.08 -7.15
N GLN A 165 -9.50 -1.38 -7.90
CA GLN A 165 -8.72 -2.00 -8.97
C GLN A 165 -7.56 -2.86 -8.46
N ILE A 166 -6.94 -2.49 -7.33
CA ILE A 166 -5.77 -3.21 -6.80
C ILE A 166 -6.16 -4.58 -6.25
N ALA A 167 -7.26 -4.67 -5.53
CA ALA A 167 -7.65 -5.90 -4.85
C ALA A 167 -7.81 -7.11 -5.80
N PRO A 168 -8.47 -6.98 -6.96
CA PRO A 168 -8.52 -8.05 -7.95
C PRO A 168 -7.14 -8.40 -8.53
N GLU A 169 -6.36 -7.40 -8.92
CA GLU A 169 -5.05 -7.62 -9.53
C GLU A 169 -4.07 -8.36 -8.59
N TRP A 170 -4.06 -8.00 -7.30
CA TRP A 170 -3.26 -8.73 -6.30
C TRP A 170 -3.80 -10.14 -6.00
N LYS A 171 -5.10 -10.37 -6.16
CA LYS A 171 -5.69 -11.71 -6.08
C LYS A 171 -5.26 -12.59 -7.24
N ASP A 172 -5.22 -12.07 -8.45
CA ASP A 172 -4.87 -12.83 -9.65
C ASP A 172 -3.39 -13.24 -9.62
N HIS A 173 -2.51 -12.41 -9.10
CA HIS A 173 -1.12 -12.80 -8.83
C HIS A 173 -1.00 -13.91 -7.78
N ASN A 174 -1.93 -14.01 -6.84
CA ASN A 174 -2.04 -15.13 -5.91
C ASN A 174 -2.50 -16.45 -6.57
N ALA A 175 -3.06 -16.40 -7.79
CA ALA A 175 -3.54 -17.58 -8.52
C ALA A 175 -2.45 -18.21 -9.43
N ILE A 176 -1.32 -17.52 -9.61
CA ILE A 176 -0.19 -18.00 -10.43
C ILE A 176 0.75 -18.95 -9.65
N ALA A 177 0.46 -19.17 -8.37
CA ALA A 177 1.17 -20.11 -7.49
C ALA A 177 0.35 -21.36 -7.22
#